data_f671a21316fd4c8a8a9a9b1de7068757
#
_entry.id   f671a21316fd4c8a8a9a9b1de7068757
#
_cell.length_a   1.000
_cell.length_b   1.000
_cell.length_c   1.000
_cell.angle_alpha   90.00
_cell.angle_beta   90.00
_cell.angle_gamma   90.00
#
_symmetry.space_group_name_H-M   'P 1'
#
loop_
_entity.id
_entity.type
_entity.pdbx_description
1 polymer ?
#
loop_
_entity_poly.entity_id
_entity_poly.type
_entity_poly.pdbx_seq_one_letter_code
_entity_poly.pdbx_strand_id
1 'polypeptide(L)'
;PELHADSRYNRDAAAIVERFDLGLDVLTVVFETPKDGCYRTDAMAYIDQFAWQMSNVPGVLSVASVAQLAKQAYAGTNEGYPKWTALALDERSLANSVGLIPEGTGLFNPGCTVLPVNIYLTDQKATTIKGVIAAVRAFRERETFEGVSVRLASGNAGVQAATNEVLETTELPMMLYVYATIIALVLLTYRDWRAMVACCLPLTLATFLGYWFMKELDIGLTVATLPVMVLAVGIGVDYAFYIYNRLQLHLAQGQPI
;
A
#
# COMPACT_ATOMS: atom_id res chain seq x y z
N PRO A 1 8.55 5.70 5.53
CA PRO A 1 8.51 7.11 5.11
C PRO A 1 9.66 7.38 4.14
N GLU A 2 9.39 8.12 3.06
CA GLU A 2 10.39 8.46 2.04
C GLU A 2 11.42 9.48 2.55
N LEU A 3 11.09 10.18 3.62
CA LEU A 3 11.94 11.20 4.24
C LEU A 3 12.49 10.69 5.58
N HIS A 4 13.67 11.21 5.96
CA HIS A 4 14.28 10.92 7.25
C HIS A 4 13.32 11.18 8.41
N ALA A 5 13.34 10.32 9.45
CA ALA A 5 12.39 10.39 10.58
C ALA A 5 12.37 11.79 11.24
N ASP A 6 13.53 12.45 11.34
CA ASP A 6 13.67 13.79 11.94
C ASP A 6 13.36 14.95 10.98
N SER A 7 12.86 14.66 9.76
CA SER A 7 12.46 15.73 8.86
C SER A 7 11.32 16.55 9.46
N ARG A 8 11.27 17.84 9.14
CA ARG A 8 10.19 18.72 9.62
C ARG A 8 8.82 18.15 9.26
N TYR A 9 8.68 17.65 8.02
CA TYR A 9 7.43 17.04 7.56
C TYR A 9 6.97 15.85 8.44
N ASN A 10 7.87 14.90 8.74
CA ASN A 10 7.52 13.73 9.55
C ASN A 10 7.23 14.11 11.02
N ARG A 11 7.92 15.11 11.58
CA ARG A 11 7.61 15.62 12.92
C ARG A 11 6.27 16.33 12.99
N ASP A 12 5.98 17.17 12.00
CA ASP A 12 4.70 17.90 11.95
C ASP A 12 3.54 16.91 11.70
N ALA A 13 3.74 15.92 10.81
CA ALA A 13 2.79 14.84 10.56
C ALA A 13 2.50 14.00 11.82
N ALA A 14 3.54 13.59 12.55
CA ALA A 14 3.39 12.86 13.81
C ALA A 14 2.61 13.67 14.86
N ALA A 15 2.90 14.97 14.97
CA ALA A 15 2.18 15.85 15.90
C ALA A 15 0.70 16.02 15.52
N ILE A 16 0.34 16.01 14.23
CA ILE A 16 -1.05 16.06 13.77
C ILE A 16 -1.76 14.74 14.14
N VAL A 17 -1.16 13.60 13.81
CA VAL A 17 -1.73 12.27 14.13
C VAL A 17 -1.94 12.11 15.64
N GLU A 18 -0.97 12.53 16.46
CA GLU A 18 -1.04 12.40 17.92
C GLU A 18 -2.13 13.27 18.55
N ARG A 19 -2.39 14.44 17.98
CA ARG A 19 -3.28 15.45 18.61
C ARG A 19 -4.70 15.48 18.06
N PHE A 20 -4.91 15.00 16.83
CA PHE A 20 -6.19 15.20 16.12
C PHE A 20 -6.86 13.90 15.67
N ASP A 21 -6.32 12.74 15.97
CA ASP A 21 -6.79 11.44 15.47
C ASP A 21 -7.04 11.43 13.93
N LEU A 22 -6.32 12.29 13.20
CA LEU A 22 -6.37 12.43 11.77
C LEU A 22 -5.19 11.67 11.16
N GLY A 23 -5.45 10.47 10.69
CA GLY A 23 -4.48 9.73 9.89
C GLY A 23 -4.23 10.43 8.56
N LEU A 24 -2.95 10.55 8.19
CA LEU A 24 -2.55 11.11 6.88
C LEU A 24 -2.67 10.07 5.75
N ASP A 25 -2.74 8.80 6.12
CA ASP A 25 -2.80 7.68 5.20
C ASP A 25 -4.18 7.07 5.20
N VAL A 26 -4.80 7.11 4.02
CA VAL A 26 -6.17 6.67 3.83
C VAL A 26 -6.21 5.45 2.93
N LEU A 27 -6.84 4.38 3.42
CA LEU A 27 -7.28 3.24 2.63
C LEU A 27 -8.77 3.36 2.41
N THR A 28 -9.19 3.53 1.16
CA THR A 28 -10.61 3.65 0.81
C THR A 28 -11.16 2.31 0.34
N VAL A 29 -12.22 1.87 1.00
CA VAL A 29 -13.03 0.72 0.60
C VAL A 29 -14.35 1.23 0.04
N VAL A 30 -14.72 0.79 -1.16
CA VAL A 30 -15.93 1.24 -1.84
C VAL A 30 -17.01 0.18 -1.74
N PHE A 31 -18.15 0.59 -1.27
CA PHE A 31 -19.38 -0.18 -1.31
C PHE A 31 -20.20 0.27 -2.52
N GLU A 32 -20.40 -0.64 -3.48
CA GLU A 32 -21.30 -0.43 -4.60
C GLU A 32 -22.66 -1.02 -4.23
N THR A 33 -23.69 -0.19 -4.28
CA THR A 33 -25.06 -0.54 -3.92
C THR A 33 -26.01 -0.28 -5.09
N PRO A 34 -27.21 -0.86 -5.11
CA PRO A 34 -28.27 -0.40 -5.99
C PRO A 34 -28.56 1.10 -5.78
N LYS A 35 -29.29 1.70 -6.71
CA LYS A 35 -29.71 3.11 -6.57
C LYS A 35 -30.37 3.34 -5.22
N ASP A 36 -30.08 4.51 -4.65
CA ASP A 36 -30.61 4.96 -3.37
C ASP A 36 -30.15 4.14 -2.14
N GLY A 37 -29.02 3.42 -2.26
CA GLY A 37 -28.48 2.55 -1.20
C GLY A 37 -28.20 3.27 0.12
N CYS A 38 -27.88 4.56 0.12
CA CYS A 38 -27.66 5.35 1.35
C CYS A 38 -28.96 5.65 2.12
N TYR A 39 -30.13 5.40 1.52
CA TYR A 39 -31.42 5.56 2.18
C TYR A 39 -32.02 4.24 2.65
N ARG A 40 -31.36 3.12 2.33
CA ARG A 40 -31.78 1.79 2.77
C ARG A 40 -31.13 1.46 4.12
N THR A 41 -31.97 1.13 5.10
CA THR A 41 -31.51 0.83 6.46
C THR A 41 -30.64 -0.41 6.53
N ASP A 42 -30.95 -1.45 5.74
CA ASP A 42 -30.20 -2.70 5.67
C ASP A 42 -28.79 -2.51 5.09
N ALA A 43 -28.65 -1.78 3.97
CA ALA A 43 -27.37 -1.47 3.36
C ALA A 43 -26.50 -0.58 4.26
N MET A 44 -27.11 0.41 4.88
CA MET A 44 -26.41 1.31 5.79
C MET A 44 -25.97 0.61 7.08
N ALA A 45 -26.78 -0.34 7.59
CA ALA A 45 -26.38 -1.18 8.73
C ALA A 45 -25.18 -2.09 8.38
N TYR A 46 -25.16 -2.63 7.18
CA TYR A 46 -24.01 -3.43 6.69
C TYR A 46 -22.72 -2.61 6.59
N ILE A 47 -22.81 -1.37 6.07
CA ILE A 47 -21.66 -0.43 6.02
C ILE A 47 -21.23 -0.03 7.43
N ASP A 48 -22.17 0.19 8.34
CA ASP A 48 -21.88 0.56 9.73
C ASP A 48 -21.19 -0.59 10.48
N GLN A 49 -21.64 -1.83 10.27
CA GLN A 49 -21.01 -3.03 10.81
C GLN A 49 -19.55 -3.15 10.30
N PHE A 50 -19.34 -2.93 9.01
CA PHE A 50 -17.98 -2.89 8.45
C PHE A 50 -17.12 -1.80 9.11
N ALA A 51 -17.64 -0.58 9.18
CA ALA A 51 -16.92 0.55 9.78
C ALA A 51 -16.55 0.27 11.23
N TRP A 52 -17.46 -0.33 11.99
CA TRP A 52 -17.20 -0.74 13.38
C TRP A 52 -16.14 -1.84 13.48
N GLN A 53 -16.19 -2.86 12.63
CA GLN A 53 -15.16 -3.90 12.62
C GLN A 53 -13.79 -3.33 12.27
N MET A 54 -13.71 -2.45 11.26
CA MET A 54 -12.45 -1.84 10.85
C MET A 54 -11.88 -0.92 11.93
N SER A 55 -12.71 -0.19 12.67
CA SER A 55 -12.23 0.66 13.78
C SER A 55 -11.57 -0.12 14.92
N ASN A 56 -11.80 -1.44 15.00
CA ASN A 56 -11.19 -2.32 16.00
C ASN A 56 -9.95 -3.08 15.45
N VAL A 57 -9.55 -2.83 14.20
CA VAL A 57 -8.36 -3.47 13.63
C VAL A 57 -7.09 -2.73 14.07
N PRO A 58 -6.06 -3.45 14.57
CA PRO A 58 -4.79 -2.82 14.91
C PRO A 58 -4.19 -2.05 13.73
N GLY A 59 -3.75 -0.82 13.99
CA GLY A 59 -3.21 0.07 12.96
C GLY A 59 -4.26 0.97 12.28
N VAL A 60 -5.53 0.85 12.63
CA VAL A 60 -6.58 1.80 12.25
C VAL A 60 -6.73 2.85 13.33
N LEU A 61 -6.64 4.11 12.94
CA LEU A 61 -6.82 5.27 13.82
C LEU A 61 -8.28 5.67 13.89
N SER A 62 -8.92 5.81 12.74
CA SER A 62 -10.34 6.16 12.63
C SER A 62 -10.92 5.67 11.31
N VAL A 63 -12.24 5.65 11.23
CA VAL A 63 -12.98 5.27 10.03
C VAL A 63 -14.03 6.34 9.77
N ALA A 64 -14.17 6.78 8.51
CA ALA A 64 -15.21 7.71 8.11
C ALA A 64 -16.08 7.08 7.02
N SER A 65 -17.37 7.09 7.24
CA SER A 65 -18.39 6.61 6.31
C SER A 65 -19.65 7.45 6.35
N VAL A 66 -20.46 7.33 5.31
CA VAL A 66 -21.78 7.97 5.30
C VAL A 66 -22.65 7.49 6.46
N ALA A 67 -22.54 6.22 6.87
CA ALA A 67 -23.28 5.65 8.00
C ALA A 67 -22.94 6.37 9.32
N GLN A 68 -21.65 6.66 9.56
CA GLN A 68 -21.24 7.37 10.77
C GLN A 68 -21.71 8.82 10.78
N LEU A 69 -21.63 9.52 9.64
CA LEU A 69 -22.16 10.88 9.54
C LEU A 69 -23.70 10.92 9.70
N ALA A 70 -24.39 9.92 9.15
CA ALA A 70 -25.85 9.80 9.34
C ALA A 70 -26.23 9.61 10.81
N LYS A 71 -25.47 8.84 11.60
CA LYS A 71 -25.67 8.73 13.04
C LYS A 71 -25.48 10.06 13.77
N GLN A 72 -24.44 10.82 13.40
CA GLN A 72 -24.19 12.13 13.98
C GLN A 72 -25.30 13.13 13.62
N ALA A 73 -25.73 13.14 12.36
CA ALA A 73 -26.85 13.97 11.91
C ALA A 73 -28.12 13.59 12.63
N TYR A 74 -28.40 12.29 12.81
CA TYR A 74 -29.60 11.83 13.56
C TYR A 74 -29.57 12.26 15.02
N ALA A 75 -28.42 12.15 15.70
CA ALA A 75 -28.25 12.68 17.04
C ALA A 75 -28.44 14.18 17.08
N GLY A 76 -27.92 14.94 16.11
CA GLY A 76 -28.07 16.39 16.00
C GLY A 76 -29.53 16.84 15.88
N THR A 77 -30.35 16.10 15.12
CA THR A 77 -31.79 16.36 15.00
C THR A 77 -32.59 15.99 16.26
N ASN A 78 -31.98 15.24 17.18
CA ASN A 78 -32.55 14.85 18.47
C ASN A 78 -31.80 15.53 19.63
N GLU A 79 -31.61 16.84 19.55
CA GLU A 79 -31.05 17.71 20.59
C GLU A 79 -29.57 17.36 20.94
N GLY A 80 -28.87 16.58 20.09
CA GLY A 80 -27.50 16.14 20.34
C GLY A 80 -27.37 15.09 21.45
N TYR A 81 -28.45 14.44 21.85
CA TYR A 81 -28.40 13.48 22.93
C TYR A 81 -27.66 12.20 22.52
N PRO A 82 -26.62 11.77 23.24
CA PRO A 82 -25.69 10.69 22.80
C PRO A 82 -26.37 9.35 22.48
N LYS A 83 -27.47 8.99 23.12
CA LYS A 83 -28.20 7.74 22.84
C LYS A 83 -28.81 7.70 21.43
N TRP A 84 -28.97 8.87 20.76
CA TRP A 84 -29.42 8.94 19.39
C TRP A 84 -28.27 8.82 18.37
N THR A 85 -27.03 8.64 18.82
CA THR A 85 -25.90 8.35 17.94
C THR A 85 -25.99 6.89 17.44
N ALA A 86 -27.02 6.63 16.68
CA ALA A 86 -27.34 5.33 16.07
C ALA A 86 -27.93 5.54 14.68
N LEU A 87 -27.91 4.53 13.85
CA LEU A 87 -28.64 4.59 12.59
C LEU A 87 -30.15 4.60 12.86
N ALA A 88 -30.86 5.47 12.15
CA ALA A 88 -32.31 5.47 12.19
C ALA A 88 -32.86 4.13 11.71
N LEU A 89 -33.86 3.61 12.41
CA LEU A 89 -34.44 2.30 12.13
C LEU A 89 -35.44 2.31 10.96
N ASP A 90 -35.91 3.50 10.58
CA ASP A 90 -36.80 3.69 9.45
C ASP A 90 -36.16 4.52 8.34
N GLU A 91 -36.52 4.19 7.09
CA GLU A 91 -35.91 4.80 5.89
C GLU A 91 -36.17 6.32 5.79
N ARG A 92 -37.30 6.83 6.31
CA ARG A 92 -37.60 8.26 6.26
C ARG A 92 -36.68 9.07 7.17
N SER A 93 -36.48 8.60 8.39
CA SER A 93 -35.58 9.24 9.34
C SER A 93 -34.13 9.12 8.89
N LEU A 94 -33.76 7.97 8.27
CA LEU A 94 -32.46 7.77 7.67
C LEU A 94 -32.24 8.74 6.51
N ALA A 95 -33.20 8.86 5.59
CA ALA A 95 -33.12 9.78 4.46
C ALA A 95 -32.98 11.24 4.92
N ASN A 96 -33.71 11.64 5.96
CA ASN A 96 -33.56 12.96 6.56
C ASN A 96 -32.17 13.19 7.11
N SER A 97 -31.60 12.20 7.80
CA SER A 97 -30.26 12.28 8.39
C SER A 97 -29.17 12.35 7.30
N VAL A 98 -29.28 11.53 6.25
CA VAL A 98 -28.37 11.56 5.11
C VAL A 98 -28.50 12.88 4.33
N GLY A 99 -29.71 13.41 4.17
CA GLY A 99 -29.98 14.69 3.51
C GLY A 99 -29.31 15.90 4.18
N LEU A 100 -28.92 15.78 5.44
CA LEU A 100 -28.19 16.83 6.16
C LEU A 100 -26.67 16.78 5.89
N ILE A 101 -26.17 15.69 5.26
CA ILE A 101 -24.75 15.53 4.95
C ILE A 101 -24.46 16.25 3.64
N PRO A 102 -23.51 17.20 3.61
CA PRO A 102 -23.16 17.90 2.37
C PRO A 102 -22.62 16.93 1.30
N GLU A 103 -23.05 17.06 0.07
CA GLU A 103 -22.59 16.25 -1.08
C GLU A 103 -21.07 16.35 -1.29
N GLY A 104 -20.46 17.47 -0.90
CA GLY A 104 -19.02 17.69 -1.00
C GLY A 104 -18.15 16.85 -0.05
N THR A 105 -18.74 16.01 0.82
CA THR A 105 -17.98 15.12 1.72
C THR A 105 -17.26 14.00 0.99
N GLY A 106 -17.68 13.66 -0.24
CA GLY A 106 -17.11 12.56 -1.02
C GLY A 106 -17.43 11.16 -0.45
N LEU A 107 -18.36 11.04 0.51
CA LEU A 107 -18.75 9.75 1.12
C LEU A 107 -19.94 9.07 0.44
N PHE A 108 -20.52 9.70 -0.54
CA PHE A 108 -21.55 9.15 -1.42
C PHE A 108 -21.65 9.94 -2.71
N ASN A 109 -22.10 9.30 -3.78
CA ASN A 109 -22.42 9.95 -5.04
C ASN A 109 -23.92 10.35 -5.10
N PRO A 110 -24.34 11.25 -6.00
CA PRO A 110 -25.73 11.72 -6.09
C PRO A 110 -26.81 10.62 -6.23
N GLY A 111 -26.43 9.47 -6.77
CA GLY A 111 -27.33 8.30 -6.90
C GLY A 111 -27.25 7.31 -5.75
N CYS A 112 -26.45 7.58 -4.73
CA CYS A 112 -26.16 6.66 -3.62
C CYS A 112 -25.84 5.22 -4.07
N THR A 113 -25.13 5.09 -5.19
CA THR A 113 -24.71 3.80 -5.74
C THR A 113 -23.27 3.46 -5.37
N VAL A 114 -22.49 4.46 -4.93
CA VAL A 114 -21.09 4.34 -4.53
C VAL A 114 -20.91 5.02 -3.18
N LEU A 115 -20.58 4.23 -2.18
CA LEU A 115 -20.48 4.66 -0.78
C LEU A 115 -19.06 4.33 -0.26
N PRO A 116 -18.10 5.27 -0.38
CA PRO A 116 -16.76 5.08 0.14
C PRO A 116 -16.72 5.02 1.66
N VAL A 117 -15.90 4.12 2.18
CA VAL A 117 -15.50 4.07 3.59
C VAL A 117 -14.01 4.35 3.65
N ASN A 118 -13.64 5.44 4.27
CA ASN A 118 -12.26 5.88 4.42
C ASN A 118 -11.71 5.38 5.76
N ILE A 119 -10.69 4.53 5.69
CA ILE A 119 -9.99 3.97 6.85
C ILE A 119 -8.68 4.74 7.00
N TYR A 120 -8.54 5.49 8.07
CA TYR A 120 -7.34 6.25 8.40
C TYR A 120 -6.38 5.38 9.19
N LEU A 121 -5.14 5.28 8.73
CA LEU A 121 -4.12 4.42 9.30
C LEU A 121 -3.20 5.20 10.25
N THR A 122 -2.64 4.50 11.22
CA THR A 122 -1.67 5.06 12.17
C THR A 122 -0.31 5.30 11.55
N ASP A 123 0.06 4.50 10.53
CA ASP A 123 1.32 4.59 9.82
C ASP A 123 1.22 4.00 8.40
N GLN A 124 2.27 4.21 7.58
CA GLN A 124 2.39 3.70 6.20
C GLN A 124 3.15 2.36 6.12
N LYS A 125 3.33 1.66 7.22
CA LYS A 125 4.09 0.41 7.19
C LYS A 125 3.35 -0.65 6.38
N ALA A 126 4.09 -1.38 5.57
CA ALA A 126 3.54 -2.47 4.77
C ALA A 126 2.81 -3.52 5.63
N THR A 127 3.28 -3.77 6.85
CA THR A 127 2.65 -4.67 7.81
C THR A 127 1.28 -4.19 8.25
N THR A 128 1.13 -2.89 8.57
CA THR A 128 -0.14 -2.26 8.96
C THR A 128 -1.14 -2.32 7.81
N ILE A 129 -0.72 -1.89 6.61
CA ILE A 129 -1.58 -1.89 5.41
C ILE A 129 -2.03 -3.32 5.08
N LYS A 130 -1.12 -4.32 5.09
CA LYS A 130 -1.46 -5.73 4.85
C LYS A 130 -2.44 -6.28 5.88
N GLY A 131 -2.28 -5.94 7.15
CA GLY A 131 -3.18 -6.34 8.23
C GLY A 131 -4.60 -5.82 8.00
N VAL A 132 -4.74 -4.55 7.65
CA VAL A 132 -6.06 -3.93 7.37
C VAL A 132 -6.68 -4.51 6.10
N ILE A 133 -5.90 -4.71 5.03
CA ILE A 133 -6.40 -5.36 3.81
C ILE A 133 -6.87 -6.79 4.08
N ALA A 134 -6.15 -7.55 4.89
CA ALA A 134 -6.56 -8.90 5.29
C ALA A 134 -7.88 -8.88 6.06
N ALA A 135 -8.08 -7.90 6.96
CA ALA A 135 -9.34 -7.72 7.69
C ALA A 135 -10.50 -7.36 6.74
N VAL A 136 -10.27 -6.49 5.74
CA VAL A 136 -11.29 -6.17 4.71
C VAL A 136 -11.65 -7.42 3.88
N ARG A 137 -10.66 -8.20 3.46
CA ARG A 137 -10.88 -9.45 2.73
C ARG A 137 -11.67 -10.46 3.57
N ALA A 138 -11.31 -10.61 4.84
CA ALA A 138 -12.01 -11.51 5.77
C ALA A 138 -13.47 -11.07 6.02
N PHE A 139 -13.72 -9.77 6.10
CA PHE A 139 -15.10 -9.26 6.20
C PHE A 139 -15.90 -9.62 4.94
N ARG A 140 -15.35 -9.35 3.75
CA ARG A 140 -16.01 -9.64 2.47
C ARG A 140 -16.34 -11.12 2.28
N GLU A 141 -15.51 -12.02 2.81
CA GLU A 141 -15.72 -13.47 2.71
C GLU A 141 -16.78 -14.00 3.70
N ARG A 142 -16.84 -13.39 4.90
CA ARG A 142 -17.76 -13.80 5.96
C ARG A 142 -19.14 -13.20 5.82
N GLU A 143 -19.19 -11.94 5.48
CA GLU A 143 -20.38 -11.10 5.51
C GLU A 143 -20.73 -10.73 4.06
N THR A 144 -21.54 -11.54 3.41
CA THR A 144 -22.06 -11.22 2.09
C THR A 144 -23.42 -10.60 2.21
N PHE A 145 -23.66 -9.49 1.53
CA PHE A 145 -24.95 -8.84 1.47
C PHE A 145 -25.43 -8.77 0.02
N GLU A 146 -26.63 -9.29 -0.25
CA GLU A 146 -27.18 -9.38 -1.60
C GLU A 146 -27.37 -7.95 -2.19
N GLY A 147 -26.83 -7.75 -3.37
CA GLY A 147 -26.90 -6.47 -4.08
C GLY A 147 -25.86 -5.43 -3.64
N VAL A 148 -24.94 -5.75 -2.72
CA VAL A 148 -23.83 -4.87 -2.35
C VAL A 148 -22.50 -5.53 -2.68
N SER A 149 -21.64 -4.85 -3.44
CA SER A 149 -20.29 -5.30 -3.70
C SER A 149 -19.28 -4.46 -2.92
N VAL A 150 -18.30 -5.12 -2.30
CA VAL A 150 -17.23 -4.46 -1.53
C VAL A 150 -15.95 -4.52 -2.33
N ARG A 151 -15.39 -3.37 -2.68
CA ARG A 151 -14.15 -3.27 -3.43
C ARG A 151 -13.08 -2.52 -2.63
N LEU A 152 -11.90 -3.10 -2.59
CA LEU A 152 -10.68 -2.39 -2.19
C LEU A 152 -10.31 -1.46 -3.35
N ALA A 153 -10.60 -0.19 -3.24
CA ALA A 153 -10.59 0.63 -4.42
C ALA A 153 -9.48 1.66 -4.51
N SER A 154 -9.13 2.36 -3.46
CA SER A 154 -8.34 3.57 -3.67
C SER A 154 -7.70 4.09 -2.39
N GLY A 155 -7.13 5.26 -2.50
CA GLY A 155 -6.35 5.92 -1.47
C GLY A 155 -4.86 5.67 -1.67
N ASN A 156 -4.06 6.54 -1.12
CA ASN A 156 -2.60 6.46 -1.24
C ASN A 156 -2.06 5.13 -0.69
N ALA A 157 -2.60 4.66 0.43
CA ALA A 157 -2.28 3.37 1.03
C ALA A 157 -2.69 2.18 0.15
N GLY A 158 -3.82 2.26 -0.56
CA GLY A 158 -4.28 1.21 -1.48
C GLY A 158 -3.37 1.07 -2.70
N VAL A 159 -2.92 2.18 -3.29
CA VAL A 159 -1.95 2.18 -4.40
C VAL A 159 -0.61 1.61 -3.94
N GLN A 160 -0.11 2.03 -2.79
CA GLN A 160 1.13 1.50 -2.22
C GLN A 160 1.03 -0.01 -1.94
N ALA A 161 -0.09 -0.48 -1.40
CA ALA A 161 -0.30 -1.90 -1.14
C ALA A 161 -0.29 -2.73 -2.43
N ALA A 162 -1.02 -2.30 -3.46
CA ALA A 162 -1.05 -2.97 -4.75
C ALA A 162 0.33 -3.00 -5.40
N THR A 163 1.07 -1.89 -5.31
CA THR A 163 2.43 -1.81 -5.84
C THR A 163 3.37 -2.74 -5.08
N ASN A 164 3.30 -2.76 -3.75
CA ASN A 164 4.13 -3.65 -2.94
C ASN A 164 3.81 -5.14 -3.21
N GLU A 165 2.54 -5.51 -3.41
CA GLU A 165 2.14 -6.88 -3.77
C GLU A 165 2.74 -7.31 -5.12
N VAL A 166 2.71 -6.42 -6.12
CA VAL A 166 3.34 -6.65 -7.43
C VAL A 166 4.86 -6.74 -7.30
N LEU A 167 5.49 -5.86 -6.51
CA LEU A 167 6.92 -5.88 -6.29
C LEU A 167 7.39 -7.19 -5.65
N GLU A 168 6.73 -7.64 -4.57
CA GLU A 168 7.09 -8.90 -3.89
C GLU A 168 6.99 -10.12 -4.81
N THR A 169 6.02 -10.15 -5.71
CA THR A 169 5.85 -11.27 -6.65
C THR A 169 6.77 -11.18 -7.86
N THR A 170 7.22 -9.99 -8.22
CA THR A 170 8.00 -9.75 -9.45
C THR A 170 9.51 -9.66 -9.19
N GLU A 171 9.93 -9.36 -7.97
CA GLU A 171 11.33 -9.14 -7.61
C GLU A 171 12.23 -10.33 -7.98
N LEU A 172 11.91 -11.53 -7.48
CA LEU A 172 12.70 -12.72 -7.73
C LEU A 172 12.79 -13.10 -9.21
N PRO A 173 11.69 -13.18 -9.98
CA PRO A 173 11.74 -13.40 -11.43
C PRO A 173 12.59 -12.35 -12.15
N MET A 174 12.42 -11.07 -11.82
CA MET A 174 13.15 -9.99 -12.46
C MET A 174 14.66 -10.12 -12.25
N MET A 175 15.10 -10.39 -11.01
CA MET A 175 16.51 -10.61 -10.71
C MET A 175 17.06 -11.83 -11.45
N LEU A 176 16.31 -12.92 -11.53
CA LEU A 176 16.71 -14.11 -12.29
C LEU A 176 16.88 -13.79 -13.79
N TYR A 177 15.97 -13.02 -14.39
CA TYR A 177 16.09 -12.59 -15.79
C TYR A 177 17.32 -11.70 -16.02
N VAL A 178 17.59 -10.75 -15.13
CA VAL A 178 18.76 -9.87 -15.19
C VAL A 178 20.05 -10.72 -15.14
N TYR A 179 20.18 -11.59 -14.15
CA TYR A 179 21.36 -12.45 -14.02
C TYR A 179 21.51 -13.43 -15.19
N ALA A 180 20.43 -14.05 -15.65
CA ALA A 180 20.45 -14.93 -16.81
C ALA A 180 20.93 -14.21 -18.08
N THR A 181 20.47 -12.99 -18.30
CA THR A 181 20.90 -12.14 -19.42
C THR A 181 22.38 -11.80 -19.30
N ILE A 182 22.86 -11.41 -18.12
CA ILE A 182 24.27 -11.11 -17.88
C ILE A 182 25.14 -12.34 -18.16
N ILE A 183 24.78 -13.50 -17.60
CA ILE A 183 25.52 -14.76 -17.81
C ILE A 183 25.57 -15.11 -19.28
N ALA A 184 24.44 -15.00 -19.99
CA ALA A 184 24.38 -15.27 -21.42
C ALA A 184 25.30 -14.33 -22.22
N LEU A 185 25.28 -13.03 -21.92
CA LEU A 185 26.13 -12.03 -22.59
C LEU A 185 27.62 -12.27 -22.31
N VAL A 186 27.98 -12.57 -21.07
CA VAL A 186 29.39 -12.90 -20.70
C VAL A 186 29.87 -14.14 -21.44
N LEU A 187 29.07 -15.21 -21.47
CA LEU A 187 29.44 -16.45 -22.17
C LEU A 187 29.52 -16.25 -23.69
N LEU A 188 28.63 -15.46 -24.27
CA LEU A 188 28.67 -15.13 -25.71
C LEU A 188 29.93 -14.32 -26.07
N THR A 189 30.31 -13.37 -25.22
CA THR A 189 31.41 -12.43 -25.47
C THR A 189 32.76 -13.11 -25.25
N TYR A 190 32.94 -13.77 -24.13
CA TYR A 190 34.25 -14.29 -23.76
C TYR A 190 34.43 -15.80 -24.09
N ARG A 191 33.33 -16.53 -24.26
CA ARG A 191 33.30 -17.98 -24.52
C ARG A 191 34.14 -18.80 -23.50
N ASP A 192 34.28 -18.24 -22.30
CA ASP A 192 35.02 -18.85 -21.19
C ASP A 192 34.17 -18.80 -19.91
N TRP A 193 34.00 -19.97 -19.29
CA TRP A 193 33.23 -20.06 -18.03
C TRP A 193 33.97 -19.40 -16.86
N ARG A 194 35.30 -19.25 -16.93
CA ARG A 194 36.09 -18.55 -15.91
C ARG A 194 35.80 -17.06 -15.91
N ALA A 195 35.60 -16.47 -17.08
CA ALA A 195 35.15 -15.09 -17.20
C ALA A 195 33.80 -14.90 -16.56
N MET A 196 32.88 -15.83 -16.78
CA MET A 196 31.54 -15.78 -16.17
C MET A 196 31.65 -15.79 -14.64
N VAL A 197 32.43 -16.72 -14.06
CA VAL A 197 32.58 -16.78 -12.59
C VAL A 197 33.26 -15.53 -12.06
N ALA A 198 34.31 -15.04 -12.72
CA ALA A 198 35.04 -13.84 -12.29
C ALA A 198 34.16 -12.56 -12.29
N CYS A 199 33.26 -12.45 -13.25
CA CYS A 199 32.34 -11.28 -13.33
C CYS A 199 31.12 -11.45 -12.44
N CYS A 200 30.46 -12.60 -12.42
CA CYS A 200 29.17 -12.77 -11.74
C CYS A 200 29.32 -13.04 -10.24
N LEU A 201 30.40 -13.68 -9.77
CA LEU A 201 30.56 -13.99 -8.34
C LEU A 201 30.67 -12.72 -7.46
N PRO A 202 31.55 -11.74 -7.78
CA PRO A 202 31.60 -10.49 -7.01
C PRO A 202 30.30 -9.72 -7.06
N LEU A 203 29.63 -9.72 -8.20
CA LEU A 203 28.34 -9.06 -8.39
C LEU A 203 27.25 -9.68 -7.50
N THR A 204 27.18 -11.01 -7.48
CA THR A 204 26.24 -11.74 -6.62
C THR A 204 26.51 -11.44 -5.15
N LEU A 205 27.77 -11.44 -4.74
CA LEU A 205 28.16 -11.12 -3.38
C LEU A 205 27.78 -9.68 -3.00
N ALA A 206 28.04 -8.72 -3.89
CA ALA A 206 27.67 -7.32 -3.68
C ALA A 206 26.14 -7.14 -3.55
N THR A 207 25.36 -7.86 -4.36
CA THR A 207 23.90 -7.86 -4.28
C THR A 207 23.40 -8.41 -2.94
N PHE A 208 23.95 -9.55 -2.49
CA PHE A 208 23.61 -10.11 -1.17
C PHE A 208 23.98 -9.18 -0.03
N LEU A 209 25.15 -8.54 -0.08
CA LEU A 209 25.55 -7.53 0.89
C LEU A 209 24.60 -6.33 0.89
N GLY A 210 24.16 -5.88 -0.28
CA GLY A 210 23.18 -4.81 -0.41
C GLY A 210 21.85 -5.14 0.28
N TYR A 211 21.29 -6.33 0.01
CA TYR A 211 20.09 -6.80 0.68
C TYR A 211 20.25 -6.97 2.18
N TRP A 212 21.39 -7.50 2.61
CA TRP A 212 21.68 -7.63 4.03
C TRP A 212 21.77 -6.27 4.72
N PHE A 213 22.40 -5.28 4.07
CA PHE A 213 22.51 -3.93 4.60
C PHE A 213 21.15 -3.22 4.68
N MET A 214 20.30 -3.39 3.67
CA MET A 214 18.92 -2.87 3.68
C MET A 214 18.12 -3.47 4.83
N LYS A 215 18.26 -4.76 5.09
CA LYS A 215 17.60 -5.45 6.20
C LYS A 215 18.08 -4.92 7.55
N GLU A 216 19.39 -4.69 7.72
CA GLU A 216 19.98 -4.18 8.96
C GLU A 216 19.53 -2.74 9.26
N LEU A 217 19.34 -1.94 8.22
CA LEU A 217 18.85 -0.55 8.32
C LEU A 217 17.30 -0.45 8.37
N ASP A 218 16.60 -1.57 8.43
CA ASP A 218 15.12 -1.63 8.36
C ASP A 218 14.51 -0.88 7.16
N ILE A 219 15.27 -0.86 6.04
CA ILE A 219 14.82 -0.25 4.79
C ILE A 219 14.06 -1.32 4.00
N GLY A 220 12.74 -1.14 3.91
CA GLY A 220 11.89 -2.04 3.11
C GLY A 220 12.15 -1.89 1.61
N LEU A 221 11.89 -2.98 0.86
CA LEU A 221 11.80 -2.94 -0.59
C LEU A 221 10.58 -2.11 -0.99
N THR A 222 10.84 -1.01 -1.70
CA THR A 222 9.83 -0.09 -2.21
C THR A 222 10.06 0.17 -3.70
N VAL A 223 9.09 0.82 -4.34
CA VAL A 223 9.22 1.30 -5.74
C VAL A 223 10.48 2.13 -5.95
N ALA A 224 10.91 2.87 -4.93
CA ALA A 224 12.09 3.73 -5.00
C ALA A 224 13.41 2.95 -4.83
N THR A 225 13.43 1.90 -4.00
CA THR A 225 14.65 1.13 -3.70
C THR A 225 14.94 0.03 -4.73
N LEU A 226 13.92 -0.54 -5.36
CA LEU A 226 14.09 -1.59 -6.36
C LEU A 226 14.91 -1.17 -7.59
N PRO A 227 14.67 0.02 -8.22
CA PRO A 227 15.49 0.49 -9.32
C PRO A 227 16.95 0.69 -8.94
N VAL A 228 17.23 1.08 -7.70
CA VAL A 228 18.61 1.27 -7.20
C VAL A 228 19.35 -0.05 -7.17
N MET A 229 18.72 -1.14 -6.72
CA MET A 229 19.34 -2.47 -6.68
C MET A 229 19.61 -2.99 -8.09
N VAL A 230 18.67 -2.85 -9.03
CA VAL A 230 18.86 -3.25 -10.43
C VAL A 230 19.96 -2.44 -11.11
N LEU A 231 19.98 -1.12 -10.86
CA LEU A 231 21.02 -0.23 -11.39
C LEU A 231 22.40 -0.58 -10.83
N ALA A 232 22.51 -0.90 -9.55
CA ALA A 232 23.76 -1.33 -8.92
C ALA A 232 24.31 -2.61 -9.58
N VAL A 233 23.44 -3.57 -9.92
CA VAL A 233 23.81 -4.77 -10.68
C VAL A 233 24.33 -4.40 -12.07
N GLY A 234 23.62 -3.52 -12.80
CA GLY A 234 24.03 -3.07 -14.13
C GLY A 234 25.40 -2.36 -14.15
N ILE A 235 25.59 -1.40 -13.25
CA ILE A 235 26.88 -0.70 -13.11
C ILE A 235 27.99 -1.66 -12.69
N GLY A 236 27.70 -2.58 -11.77
CA GLY A 236 28.65 -3.58 -11.32
C GLY A 236 29.18 -4.48 -12.44
N VAL A 237 28.31 -4.85 -13.39
CA VAL A 237 28.68 -5.63 -14.57
C VAL A 237 29.61 -4.85 -15.49
N ASP A 238 29.35 -3.57 -15.73
CA ASP A 238 30.20 -2.72 -16.59
C ASP A 238 31.62 -2.64 -16.03
N TYR A 239 31.77 -2.45 -14.71
CA TYR A 239 33.08 -2.45 -14.06
C TYR A 239 33.75 -3.83 -14.13
N ALA A 240 33.01 -4.90 -13.94
CA ALA A 240 33.56 -6.25 -14.05
C ALA A 240 34.10 -6.50 -15.45
N PHE A 241 33.38 -6.12 -16.50
CA PHE A 241 33.87 -6.23 -17.89
C PHE A 241 35.10 -5.38 -18.14
N TYR A 242 35.14 -4.15 -17.66
CA TYR A 242 36.29 -3.29 -17.84
C TYR A 242 37.54 -3.89 -17.20
N ILE A 243 37.45 -4.36 -15.96
CA ILE A 243 38.58 -5.00 -15.24
C ILE A 243 39.03 -6.28 -15.93
N TYR A 244 38.08 -7.14 -16.33
CA TYR A 244 38.38 -8.39 -16.97
C TYR A 244 39.06 -8.19 -18.35
N ASN A 245 38.56 -7.26 -19.15
CA ASN A 245 39.20 -6.91 -20.42
C ASN A 245 40.62 -6.36 -20.23
N ARG A 246 40.82 -5.53 -19.22
CA ARG A 246 42.12 -4.97 -18.89
C ARG A 246 43.10 -6.07 -18.45
N LEU A 247 42.63 -7.01 -17.63
CA LEU A 247 43.40 -8.17 -17.22
C LEU A 247 43.83 -9.02 -18.42
N GLN A 248 42.92 -9.33 -19.34
CA GLN A 248 43.25 -10.10 -20.55
C GLN A 248 44.29 -9.39 -21.42
N LEU A 249 44.20 -8.06 -21.57
CA LEU A 249 45.17 -7.28 -22.32
C LEU A 249 46.58 -7.36 -21.71
N HIS A 250 46.69 -7.24 -20.37
CA HIS A 250 47.96 -7.35 -19.67
C HIS A 250 48.56 -8.75 -19.80
N LEU A 251 47.74 -9.78 -19.67
CA LEU A 251 48.19 -11.15 -19.87
C LEU A 251 48.68 -11.42 -21.30
N ALA A 252 47.97 -10.87 -22.29
CA ALA A 252 48.38 -10.98 -23.70
C ALA A 252 49.68 -10.22 -24.01
N GLN A 253 50.01 -9.19 -23.28
CA GLN A 253 51.25 -8.40 -23.38
C GLN A 253 52.40 -8.98 -22.56
N GLY A 254 52.18 -10.08 -21.85
CA GLY A 254 53.21 -10.72 -21.00
C GLY A 254 53.64 -9.88 -19.79
N GLN A 255 52.84 -8.92 -19.39
CA GLN A 255 53.14 -8.07 -18.24
C GLN A 255 52.79 -8.83 -16.94
N PRO A 256 53.60 -8.67 -15.88
CA PRO A 256 53.25 -9.24 -14.57
C PRO A 256 51.97 -8.58 -14.05
N ILE A 257 51.12 -9.39 -13.41
CA ILE A 257 49.85 -8.97 -12.79
C ILE A 257 50.13 -8.13 -11.55
#